data_e24de3fdc17f9cd5c2c54a8e0244dd43
#
_entry.id   e24de3fdc17f9cd5c2c54a8e0244dd43
#
_cell.length_a   1.000
_cell.length_b   1.000
_cell.length_c   1.000
_cell.angle_alpha   90.00
_cell.angle_beta   90.00
_cell.angle_gamma   90.00
#
_symmetry.space_group_name_H-M   'P 1'
#
loop_
_entity.id
_entity.type
_entity.pdbx_description
1 polymer ?
#
loop_
_entity_poly.entity_id
_entity_poly.type
_entity_poly.pdbx_seq_one_letter_code
_entity_poly.pdbx_strand_id
1 'polypeptide(L)'
;MSTDHRKKRADEFRVNRRGLLRRASAGFPLLSLYGLLSQEARSAAVSRNPLSPRQPHHAPRAKSVIFLFMGGGPSQVDLFDPKPKLADHTKIPIKLPRITRDATPNCRPSPFKFQRHGESGAWFSELMPQLSRYADDLCIVRSVHCDQIEHSGAIRQMTTGDGVLPRPSVGAWSLYGLGSENDSLPGFVSISRQSNLAGKVIHGSSFLPAAFEGTSIPDVKKPIENLSMPVPREIQATRLAAIRRLAAVYRRRREDDSRLDARLAAYELAFRMQTRAPEAFDLSRESRTTQDLYGLGQKDTDEYGRQCLLARRLVERGVRFVVANVDNQWDAHGNVRDHEKTSRQ
;
A
#
# COMPACT_ATOMS: atom_id res chain seq x y z
N MET A 1 32.86 52.25 24.83
CA MET A 1 33.45 50.92 25.00
C MET A 1 32.60 50.08 25.96
N SER A 2 31.46 49.56 25.59
CA SER A 2 30.71 48.62 26.48
C SER A 2 29.55 47.87 25.84
N THR A 3 29.52 47.64 24.55
CA THR A 3 28.41 46.85 23.91
C THR A 3 28.88 45.57 23.24
N ASP A 4 30.16 45.33 23.15
CA ASP A 4 30.73 44.17 22.44
C ASP A 4 30.91 42.91 23.32
N HIS A 5 31.03 43.07 24.65
CA HIS A 5 31.19 41.96 25.59
C HIS A 5 29.90 41.22 25.92
N ARG A 6 28.71 41.82 25.70
CA ARG A 6 27.41 41.14 25.92
C ARG A 6 27.00 40.22 24.78
N LYS A 7 27.37 40.52 23.56
CA LYS A 7 27.05 39.63 22.41
C LYS A 7 27.90 38.35 22.39
N LYS A 8 29.16 38.40 22.80
CA LYS A 8 30.00 37.19 22.87
C LYS A 8 29.54 36.19 23.95
N ARG A 9 28.91 36.63 25.04
CA ARG A 9 28.35 35.71 26.05
C ARG A 9 27.02 35.07 25.67
N ALA A 10 26.25 35.62 24.74
CA ALA A 10 24.96 35.04 24.31
C ALA A 10 25.15 33.92 23.29
N ASP A 11 26.22 33.92 22.52
CA ASP A 11 26.49 32.86 21.54
C ASP A 11 27.14 31.60 22.15
N GLU A 12 27.75 31.69 23.32
CA GLU A 12 28.30 30.54 24.05
C GLU A 12 27.23 29.60 24.64
N PHE A 13 25.96 30.00 24.67
CA PHE A 13 24.87 29.20 25.25
C PHE A 13 23.91 28.56 24.22
N ARG A 14 24.19 28.63 22.92
CA ARG A 14 23.45 27.84 21.92
C ARG A 14 23.96 26.40 21.93
N VAL A 15 23.50 25.65 22.92
CA VAL A 15 23.65 24.19 22.95
C VAL A 15 22.75 23.62 21.86
N ASN A 16 23.34 23.16 20.76
CA ASN A 16 22.58 22.39 19.78
C ASN A 16 22.14 21.04 20.38
N ARG A 17 21.14 20.38 19.81
CA ARG A 17 20.58 19.11 20.33
C ARG A 17 21.68 18.08 20.65
N ARG A 18 22.75 18.04 19.86
CA ARG A 18 23.89 17.15 20.03
C ARG A 18 24.76 17.55 21.23
N GLY A 19 24.92 18.83 21.49
CA GLY A 19 25.64 19.36 22.66
C GLY A 19 24.84 19.18 23.96
N LEU A 20 23.50 19.28 23.90
CA LEU A 20 22.62 19.00 25.03
C LEU A 20 22.70 17.51 25.44
N LEU A 21 22.61 16.61 24.49
CA LEU A 21 22.71 15.16 24.71
C LEU A 21 24.10 14.77 25.25
N ARG A 22 25.19 15.41 24.79
CA ARG A 22 26.53 15.19 25.33
C ARG A 22 26.70 15.64 26.78
N ARG A 23 26.02 16.70 27.20
CA ARG A 23 26.09 17.23 28.56
C ARG A 23 25.11 16.55 29.52
N ALA A 24 23.99 16.02 29.03
CA ALA A 24 22.96 15.40 29.86
C ALA A 24 23.27 13.94 30.24
N SER A 25 24.24 13.29 29.64
CA SER A 25 24.55 11.89 29.88
C SER A 25 26.04 11.62 29.91
N ALA A 26 26.66 11.87 31.05
CA ALA A 26 27.94 11.29 31.40
C ALA A 26 27.71 9.82 31.78
N GLY A 27 27.89 8.85 30.85
CA GLY A 27 27.84 7.45 31.17
C GLY A 27 27.36 6.49 30.10
N PHE A 28 27.15 5.26 30.45
CA PHE A 28 26.78 4.10 29.64
C PHE A 28 25.66 4.29 28.60
N PRO A 29 24.61 5.10 28.84
CA PRO A 29 23.59 5.37 27.83
C PRO A 29 24.09 6.07 26.55
N LEU A 30 25.15 6.87 26.65
CA LEU A 30 25.74 7.54 25.49
C LEU A 30 26.51 6.58 24.57
N LEU A 31 27.16 5.57 25.15
CA LEU A 31 27.84 4.53 24.38
C LEU A 31 26.84 3.64 23.64
N SER A 32 25.71 3.31 24.28
CA SER A 32 24.64 2.55 23.66
C SER A 32 23.96 3.34 22.52
N LEU A 33 23.65 4.62 22.75
CA LEU A 33 23.07 5.51 21.73
C LEU A 33 24.08 5.75 20.60
N TYR A 34 25.37 5.93 20.92
CA TYR A 34 26.42 6.05 19.90
C TYR A 34 26.59 4.76 19.10
N GLY A 35 26.48 3.59 19.76
CA GLY A 35 26.47 2.28 19.08
C GLY A 35 25.30 2.14 18.11
N LEU A 36 24.09 2.48 18.53
CA LEU A 36 22.89 2.45 17.69
C LEU A 36 22.99 3.46 16.53
N LEU A 37 23.37 4.71 16.82
CA LEU A 37 23.53 5.74 15.79
C LEU A 37 24.67 5.44 14.81
N SER A 38 25.75 4.80 15.27
CA SER A 38 26.86 4.38 14.41
C SER A 38 26.48 3.17 13.54
N GLN A 39 25.60 2.29 14.03
CA GLN A 39 25.06 1.20 13.24
C GLN A 39 24.10 1.70 12.17
N GLU A 40 23.22 2.66 12.51
CA GLU A 40 22.37 3.35 11.51
C GLU A 40 23.22 4.16 10.50
N ALA A 41 24.24 4.87 10.96
CA ALA A 41 25.14 5.64 10.08
C ALA A 41 25.97 4.73 9.16
N ARG A 42 26.40 3.56 9.63
CA ARG A 42 27.08 2.56 8.78
C ARG A 42 26.12 1.94 7.77
N SER A 43 24.88 1.64 8.15
CA SER A 43 23.83 1.18 7.22
C SER A 43 23.47 2.25 6.19
N ALA A 44 23.42 3.53 6.58
CA ALA A 44 23.16 4.65 5.69
C ALA A 44 24.34 4.99 4.76
N ALA A 45 25.58 4.75 5.20
CA ALA A 45 26.79 5.02 4.39
C ALA A 45 27.02 3.97 3.29
N VAL A 46 26.43 2.77 3.40
CA VAL A 46 26.69 1.65 2.46
C VAL A 46 25.79 1.70 1.24
N SER A 47 24.63 2.35 1.26
CA SER A 47 23.78 2.44 0.06
C SER A 47 23.24 3.84 -0.16
N ARG A 48 23.68 4.48 -1.26
CA ARG A 48 23.11 5.75 -1.76
C ARG A 48 21.66 5.58 -2.29
N ASN A 49 21.19 4.35 -2.46
CA ASN A 49 19.85 4.05 -2.91
C ASN A 49 19.02 3.56 -1.72
N PRO A 50 18.01 4.32 -1.24
CA PRO A 50 17.16 3.93 -0.12
C PRO A 50 16.35 2.65 -0.39
N LEU A 51 16.15 2.30 -1.67
CA LEU A 51 15.42 1.12 -2.11
C LEU A 51 16.31 -0.12 -2.31
N SER A 52 17.59 -0.08 -1.98
CA SER A 52 18.45 -1.28 -2.08
C SER A 52 17.86 -2.43 -1.26
N PRO A 53 17.94 -3.68 -1.76
CA PRO A 53 17.50 -4.86 -1.03
C PRO A 53 18.13 -4.96 0.35
N ARG A 54 17.33 -5.34 1.34
CA ARG A 54 17.75 -5.53 2.72
C ARG A 54 17.46 -6.95 3.16
N GLN A 55 18.32 -7.47 4.04
CA GLN A 55 18.10 -8.79 4.63
C GLN A 55 16.89 -8.75 5.58
N PRO A 56 15.95 -9.67 5.44
CA PRO A 56 14.82 -9.78 6.34
C PRO A 56 15.27 -10.30 7.70
N HIS A 57 14.55 -9.93 8.77
CA HIS A 57 14.82 -10.43 10.13
C HIS A 57 14.47 -11.92 10.30
N HIS A 58 13.60 -12.45 9.44
CA HIS A 58 13.16 -13.85 9.44
C HIS A 58 13.33 -14.42 8.04
N ALA A 59 13.52 -15.74 7.94
CA ALA A 59 13.60 -16.43 6.65
C ALA A 59 12.32 -16.20 5.84
N PRO A 60 12.39 -15.58 4.64
CA PRO A 60 11.20 -15.24 3.87
C PRO A 60 10.59 -16.50 3.24
N ARG A 61 9.26 -16.62 3.32
CA ARG A 61 8.50 -17.64 2.57
C ARG A 61 7.84 -17.07 1.32
N ALA A 62 7.51 -15.78 1.32
CA ALA A 62 6.93 -15.07 0.19
C ALA A 62 7.93 -14.06 -0.38
N LYS A 63 7.97 -13.93 -1.71
CA LYS A 63 8.80 -12.96 -2.42
C LYS A 63 8.05 -11.65 -2.67
N SER A 64 6.76 -11.75 -2.97
CA SER A 64 5.89 -10.63 -3.31
C SER A 64 4.52 -10.80 -2.69
N VAL A 65 3.78 -9.69 -2.58
CA VAL A 65 2.42 -9.65 -2.05
C VAL A 65 1.50 -8.96 -3.06
N ILE A 66 0.37 -9.58 -3.34
CA ILE A 66 -0.77 -8.93 -4.01
C ILE A 66 -1.87 -8.76 -2.96
N PHE A 67 -2.20 -7.52 -2.65
CA PHE A 67 -3.26 -7.18 -1.71
C PHE A 67 -4.55 -6.85 -2.50
N LEU A 68 -5.46 -7.81 -2.60
CA LEU A 68 -6.76 -7.64 -3.24
C LEU A 68 -7.71 -7.00 -2.23
N PHE A 69 -7.89 -5.69 -2.35
CA PHE A 69 -8.68 -4.92 -1.40
C PHE A 69 -10.13 -4.79 -1.90
N MET A 70 -11.07 -5.37 -1.17
CA MET A 70 -12.51 -5.30 -1.43
C MET A 70 -13.10 -4.06 -0.76
N GLY A 71 -13.11 -2.91 -1.47
CA GLY A 71 -13.68 -1.66 -0.96
C GLY A 71 -15.20 -1.72 -0.83
N GLY A 72 -15.74 -1.08 0.23
CA GLY A 72 -17.16 -0.99 0.48
C GLY A 72 -17.70 -1.87 1.61
N GLY A 73 -16.85 -2.69 2.23
CA GLY A 73 -17.22 -3.48 3.40
C GLY A 73 -18.03 -4.74 3.08
N PRO A 74 -17.43 -5.73 2.41
CA PRO A 74 -18.09 -7.01 2.16
C PRO A 74 -18.57 -7.62 3.46
N SER A 75 -19.82 -8.12 3.47
CA SER A 75 -20.44 -8.71 4.66
C SER A 75 -19.81 -10.09 4.97
N GLN A 76 -18.94 -10.15 5.98
CA GLN A 76 -18.31 -11.42 6.37
C GLN A 76 -19.31 -12.49 6.77
N VAL A 77 -20.46 -12.10 7.36
CA VAL A 77 -21.53 -13.05 7.78
C VAL A 77 -22.30 -13.62 6.58
N ASP A 78 -22.20 -12.98 5.44
CA ASP A 78 -22.81 -13.41 4.18
C ASP A 78 -21.83 -14.11 3.24
N LEU A 79 -20.54 -14.12 3.56
CA LEU A 79 -19.48 -14.69 2.71
C LEU A 79 -18.75 -15.88 3.34
N PHE A 80 -18.24 -15.73 4.58
CA PHE A 80 -17.27 -16.69 5.17
C PHE A 80 -17.61 -17.13 6.60
N ASP A 81 -18.49 -16.40 7.29
CA ASP A 81 -18.73 -16.61 8.73
C ASP A 81 -20.24 -16.69 9.03
N PRO A 82 -20.93 -17.77 8.63
CA PRO A 82 -22.37 -17.93 8.83
C PRO A 82 -22.76 -17.86 10.31
N LYS A 83 -23.84 -17.15 10.61
CA LYS A 83 -24.40 -17.00 11.95
C LYS A 83 -25.85 -17.56 11.97
N PRO A 84 -26.02 -18.89 11.97
CA PRO A 84 -27.37 -19.52 11.87
C PRO A 84 -28.35 -19.08 12.97
N LYS A 85 -27.84 -18.82 14.19
CA LYS A 85 -28.63 -18.31 15.32
C LYS A 85 -29.25 -16.92 15.09
N LEU A 86 -28.81 -16.16 14.09
CA LEU A 86 -29.48 -14.89 13.76
C LEU A 86 -30.93 -15.09 13.32
N ALA A 87 -31.30 -16.28 12.78
CA ALA A 87 -32.68 -16.61 12.43
C ALA A 87 -33.60 -16.62 13.67
N ASP A 88 -33.10 -17.06 14.82
CA ASP A 88 -33.83 -17.12 16.07
C ASP A 88 -34.03 -15.73 16.72
N HIS A 89 -33.25 -14.74 16.28
CA HIS A 89 -33.18 -13.42 16.88
C HIS A 89 -33.66 -12.28 15.98
N THR A 90 -34.41 -12.56 14.93
CA THR A 90 -34.87 -11.56 13.93
C THR A 90 -35.73 -10.44 14.51
N LYS A 91 -36.31 -10.63 15.69
CA LYS A 91 -37.12 -9.62 16.39
C LYS A 91 -36.38 -8.88 17.50
N ILE A 92 -35.12 -9.23 17.75
CA ILE A 92 -34.31 -8.59 18.79
C ILE A 92 -33.62 -7.36 18.23
N PRO A 93 -33.90 -6.15 18.75
CA PRO A 93 -33.19 -4.95 18.32
C PRO A 93 -31.73 -4.99 18.78
N ILE A 94 -30.81 -4.71 17.86
CA ILE A 94 -29.39 -4.60 18.17
C ILE A 94 -29.09 -3.16 18.61
N LYS A 95 -28.55 -2.99 19.81
CA LYS A 95 -27.96 -1.73 20.23
C LYS A 95 -26.57 -1.61 19.60
N LEU A 96 -26.45 -0.81 18.56
CA LEU A 96 -25.16 -0.49 17.97
C LEU A 96 -24.53 0.71 18.70
N PRO A 97 -23.36 0.56 19.34
CA PRO A 97 -22.84 1.55 20.30
C PRO A 97 -22.52 2.92 19.73
N ARG A 98 -22.58 3.14 18.41
CA ARG A 98 -22.17 4.40 17.76
C ARG A 98 -23.06 4.84 16.58
N ILE A 99 -24.13 4.15 16.29
CA ILE A 99 -25.07 4.55 15.23
C ILE A 99 -26.25 5.26 15.92
N THR A 100 -26.20 6.59 15.93
CA THR A 100 -27.17 7.46 16.61
C THR A 100 -28.40 7.82 15.77
N ARG A 101 -28.69 7.12 14.70
CA ARG A 101 -29.92 7.33 13.94
C ARG A 101 -30.98 6.37 14.41
N ASP A 102 -32.21 6.86 14.59
CA ASP A 102 -33.40 6.27 15.22
C ASP A 102 -33.86 4.89 14.73
N ALA A 103 -33.07 4.17 13.97
CA ALA A 103 -33.32 2.81 13.56
C ALA A 103 -32.63 1.85 14.54
N THR A 104 -33.40 1.12 15.34
CA THR A 104 -32.95 -0.11 15.98
C THR A 104 -32.94 -1.23 14.92
N PRO A 105 -31.79 -1.56 14.32
CA PRO A 105 -31.75 -2.63 13.32
C PRO A 105 -32.05 -3.96 14.01
N ASN A 106 -32.93 -4.75 13.41
CA ASN A 106 -33.17 -6.12 13.84
C ASN A 106 -32.07 -7.02 13.29
N CYS A 107 -31.78 -8.11 14.01
CA CYS A 107 -30.94 -9.17 13.48
C CYS A 107 -31.55 -9.72 12.19
N ARG A 108 -30.75 -9.93 11.17
CA ARG A 108 -31.17 -10.58 9.92
C ARG A 108 -30.25 -11.76 9.64
N PRO A 109 -30.83 -12.96 9.41
CA PRO A 109 -30.04 -14.09 8.94
C PRO A 109 -29.55 -13.83 7.52
N SER A 110 -28.45 -14.45 7.14
CA SER A 110 -28.00 -14.43 5.76
C SER A 110 -29.04 -15.03 4.83
N PRO A 111 -29.38 -14.41 3.69
CA PRO A 111 -30.27 -14.97 2.69
C PRO A 111 -29.59 -16.03 1.80
N PHE A 112 -28.28 -16.24 1.98
CA PHE A 112 -27.46 -17.11 1.15
C PHE A 112 -27.23 -18.46 1.81
N LYS A 113 -26.99 -19.48 0.97
CA LYS A 113 -26.63 -20.82 1.42
C LYS A 113 -25.15 -20.94 1.68
N PHE A 114 -24.80 -21.72 2.68
CA PHE A 114 -23.41 -21.98 3.06
C PHE A 114 -23.09 -23.46 3.00
N GLN A 115 -21.89 -23.78 2.55
CA GLN A 115 -21.37 -25.15 2.55
C GLN A 115 -19.92 -25.15 3.09
N ARG A 116 -19.50 -26.31 3.59
CA ARG A 116 -18.10 -26.54 3.96
C ARG A 116 -17.35 -27.03 2.73
N HIS A 117 -16.13 -26.53 2.56
CA HIS A 117 -15.28 -26.86 1.43
C HIS A 117 -13.88 -27.25 1.91
N GLY A 118 -13.21 -28.09 1.11
CA GLY A 118 -11.87 -28.59 1.36
C GLY A 118 -11.77 -29.53 2.57
N GLU A 119 -10.57 -30.00 2.85
CA GLU A 119 -10.24 -30.79 4.04
C GLU A 119 -10.29 -29.93 5.30
N SER A 120 -10.00 -28.63 5.18
CA SER A 120 -10.10 -27.63 6.25
C SER A 120 -11.53 -27.46 6.77
N GLY A 121 -12.54 -27.84 5.98
CA GLY A 121 -13.94 -27.65 6.31
C GLY A 121 -14.36 -26.19 6.44
N ALA A 122 -13.66 -25.27 5.77
CA ALA A 122 -13.96 -23.85 5.82
C ALA A 122 -15.34 -23.53 5.21
N TRP A 123 -16.08 -22.61 5.87
CA TRP A 123 -17.38 -22.18 5.40
C TRP A 123 -17.27 -21.16 4.27
N PHE A 124 -17.99 -21.39 3.18
CA PHE A 124 -18.16 -20.44 2.08
C PHE A 124 -19.65 -20.32 1.73
N SER A 125 -20.04 -19.10 1.42
CA SER A 125 -21.33 -18.79 0.83
C SER A 125 -21.35 -19.21 -0.65
N GLU A 126 -22.57 -19.50 -1.16
CA GLU A 126 -22.82 -19.71 -2.58
C GLU A 126 -22.38 -18.53 -3.48
N LEU A 127 -22.11 -17.38 -2.89
CA LEU A 127 -21.57 -16.20 -3.59
C LEU A 127 -20.12 -16.37 -4.03
N MET A 128 -19.38 -17.32 -3.45
CA MET A 128 -17.95 -17.52 -3.69
C MET A 128 -17.62 -18.89 -4.29
N PRO A 129 -18.28 -19.32 -5.40
CA PRO A 129 -18.15 -20.69 -5.91
C PRO A 129 -16.78 -21.01 -6.49
N GLN A 130 -16.05 -19.99 -6.99
CA GLN A 130 -14.71 -20.20 -7.52
C GLN A 130 -13.67 -20.19 -6.39
N LEU A 131 -13.81 -19.27 -5.44
CA LEU A 131 -12.89 -19.14 -4.32
C LEU A 131 -12.94 -20.35 -3.39
N SER A 132 -14.13 -20.94 -3.21
CA SER A 132 -14.32 -22.13 -2.37
C SER A 132 -13.54 -23.37 -2.84
N ARG A 133 -13.12 -23.42 -4.11
CA ARG A 133 -12.27 -24.49 -4.65
C ARG A 133 -10.87 -24.48 -4.07
N TYR A 134 -10.44 -23.34 -3.53
CA TYR A 134 -9.13 -23.12 -2.92
C TYR A 134 -9.22 -23.05 -1.39
N ALA A 135 -10.24 -23.66 -0.80
CA ALA A 135 -10.52 -23.59 0.64
C ALA A 135 -9.31 -23.98 1.50
N ASP A 136 -8.54 -24.98 1.06
CA ASP A 136 -7.38 -25.51 1.78
C ASP A 136 -6.12 -24.63 1.62
N ASP A 137 -6.10 -23.78 0.61
CA ASP A 137 -5.03 -22.80 0.40
C ASP A 137 -5.29 -21.47 1.13
N LEU A 138 -6.45 -21.31 1.76
CA LEU A 138 -6.91 -20.06 2.36
C LEU A 138 -6.87 -20.08 3.89
N CYS A 139 -6.32 -19.03 4.46
CA CYS A 139 -6.42 -18.73 5.89
C CYS A 139 -7.50 -17.65 6.12
N ILE A 140 -8.66 -18.02 6.66
CA ILE A 140 -9.77 -17.09 6.94
C ILE A 140 -9.67 -16.57 8.37
N VAL A 141 -9.26 -15.29 8.52
CA VAL A 141 -9.14 -14.64 9.83
C VAL A 141 -10.42 -13.89 10.16
N ARG A 142 -11.31 -14.48 10.96
CA ARG A 142 -12.65 -13.95 11.27
C ARG A 142 -12.67 -12.88 12.37
N SER A 143 -11.60 -12.75 13.13
CA SER A 143 -11.50 -11.84 14.29
C SER A 143 -10.97 -10.46 13.94
N VAL A 144 -10.67 -10.17 12.67
CA VAL A 144 -10.24 -8.84 12.24
C VAL A 144 -11.40 -7.87 12.34
N HIS A 145 -11.17 -6.72 12.97
CA HIS A 145 -12.14 -5.65 13.11
C HIS A 145 -11.47 -4.28 12.92
N CYS A 146 -12.27 -3.27 12.69
CA CYS A 146 -11.87 -1.89 12.52
C CYS A 146 -12.61 -1.01 13.54
N ASP A 147 -11.94 0.03 14.07
CA ASP A 147 -12.55 0.99 15.00
C ASP A 147 -13.34 2.09 14.30
N GLN A 148 -13.27 2.12 12.97
CA GLN A 148 -13.91 3.14 12.15
C GLN A 148 -15.21 2.59 11.55
N ILE A 149 -16.28 3.38 11.63
CA ILE A 149 -17.60 3.04 11.06
C ILE A 149 -17.68 3.51 9.60
N GLU A 150 -16.98 4.58 9.28
CA GLU A 150 -17.05 5.27 8.02
C GLU A 150 -15.95 4.76 7.07
N HIS A 151 -16.26 4.62 5.77
CA HIS A 151 -15.40 4.00 4.77
C HIS A 151 -13.99 4.58 4.69
N SER A 152 -13.82 5.89 4.64
CA SER A 152 -12.50 6.49 4.46
C SER A 152 -11.58 6.23 5.65
N GLY A 153 -12.10 6.31 6.87
CA GLY A 153 -11.39 5.96 8.10
C GLY A 153 -11.06 4.47 8.16
N ALA A 154 -12.02 3.61 7.79
CA ALA A 154 -11.85 2.16 7.80
C ALA A 154 -10.82 1.70 6.75
N ILE A 155 -10.88 2.22 5.52
CA ILE A 155 -9.88 1.94 4.48
C ILE A 155 -8.49 2.39 4.93
N ARG A 156 -8.39 3.58 5.55
CA ARG A 156 -7.13 4.07 6.12
C ARG A 156 -6.60 3.10 7.16
N GLN A 157 -7.41 2.71 8.13
CA GLN A 157 -7.00 1.78 9.19
C GLN A 157 -6.53 0.44 8.62
N MET A 158 -7.25 -0.11 7.66
CA MET A 158 -6.91 -1.39 7.01
C MET A 158 -5.59 -1.32 6.23
N THR A 159 -5.28 -0.18 5.62
CA THR A 159 -4.11 -0.03 4.76
C THR A 159 -2.88 0.55 5.46
N THR A 160 -3.06 1.23 6.60
CA THR A 160 -1.97 1.92 7.32
C THR A 160 -1.87 1.56 8.80
N GLY A 161 -2.86 0.84 9.35
CA GLY A 161 -2.94 0.49 10.78
C GLY A 161 -3.54 1.58 11.67
N ASP A 162 -3.92 2.75 11.13
CA ASP A 162 -4.49 3.85 11.92
C ASP A 162 -5.60 4.55 11.13
N GLY A 163 -6.79 4.67 11.73
CA GLY A 163 -7.97 5.28 11.09
C GLY A 163 -7.99 6.81 11.13
N VAL A 164 -7.14 7.44 11.92
CA VAL A 164 -7.15 8.89 12.18
C VAL A 164 -5.84 9.55 11.78
N LEU A 165 -4.73 9.04 12.29
CA LEU A 165 -3.40 9.63 12.05
C LEU A 165 -2.83 9.20 10.70
N PRO A 166 -2.15 10.09 9.98
CA PRO A 166 -1.44 9.72 8.77
C PRO A 166 -0.26 8.79 9.12
N ARG A 167 -0.34 7.54 8.64
CA ARG A 167 0.71 6.52 8.78
C ARG A 167 1.15 6.05 7.40
N PRO A 168 2.37 5.52 7.27
CA PRO A 168 2.77 4.87 6.03
C PRO A 168 1.89 3.67 5.71
N SER A 169 1.59 3.47 4.43
CA SER A 169 0.87 2.29 3.98
C SER A 169 1.70 1.02 4.16
N VAL A 170 1.02 -0.14 4.20
CA VAL A 170 1.68 -1.45 4.34
C VAL A 170 2.72 -1.69 3.23
N GLY A 171 2.46 -1.24 1.99
CA GLY A 171 3.41 -1.32 0.89
C GLY A 171 4.63 -0.42 1.11
N ALA A 172 4.45 0.80 1.64
CA ALA A 172 5.54 1.71 1.98
C ALA A 172 6.42 1.13 3.10
N TRP A 173 5.82 0.52 4.12
CA TRP A 173 6.54 -0.21 5.17
C TRP A 173 7.32 -1.41 4.62
N SER A 174 6.74 -2.15 3.66
CA SER A 174 7.41 -3.28 3.01
C SER A 174 8.66 -2.84 2.28
N LEU A 175 8.61 -1.71 1.55
CA LEU A 175 9.79 -1.15 0.90
C LEU A 175 10.80 -0.58 1.88
N TYR A 176 10.34 0.07 2.95
CA TYR A 176 11.23 0.59 3.99
C TYR A 176 12.02 -0.53 4.67
N GLY A 177 11.35 -1.64 5.00
CA GLY A 177 11.98 -2.78 5.67
C GLY A 177 12.87 -3.64 4.78
N LEU A 178 12.45 -3.87 3.53
CA LEU A 178 13.04 -4.91 2.67
C LEU A 178 13.67 -4.37 1.38
N GLY A 179 13.40 -3.12 1.02
CA GLY A 179 13.83 -2.53 -0.26
C GLY A 179 13.13 -3.15 -1.46
N SER A 180 13.70 -2.98 -2.64
CA SER A 180 13.24 -3.55 -3.91
C SER A 180 14.34 -4.34 -4.58
N GLU A 181 14.03 -5.52 -5.10
CA GLU A 181 14.96 -6.35 -5.87
C GLU A 181 14.97 -5.95 -7.35
N ASN A 182 13.96 -5.22 -7.80
CA ASN A 182 13.83 -4.73 -9.16
C ASN A 182 14.23 -3.25 -9.24
N ASP A 183 15.07 -2.91 -10.19
CA ASP A 183 15.54 -1.55 -10.45
C ASP A 183 14.82 -0.86 -11.61
N SER A 184 13.99 -1.60 -12.36
CA SER A 184 13.33 -1.15 -13.59
C SER A 184 11.81 -0.96 -13.44
N LEU A 185 11.23 -1.47 -12.36
CA LEU A 185 9.84 -1.29 -11.98
C LEU A 185 9.75 -0.71 -10.56
N PRO A 186 8.64 -0.02 -10.22
CA PRO A 186 8.39 0.40 -8.85
C PRO A 186 8.39 -0.81 -7.91
N GLY A 187 8.95 -0.68 -6.72
CA GLY A 187 8.88 -1.76 -5.72
C GLY A 187 7.49 -1.90 -5.09
N PHE A 188 6.67 -0.85 -5.13
CA PHE A 188 5.28 -0.83 -4.67
C PHE A 188 4.38 -0.16 -5.70
N VAL A 189 3.27 -0.80 -6.06
CA VAL A 189 2.28 -0.33 -7.02
C VAL A 189 0.88 -0.39 -6.41
N SER A 190 0.10 0.66 -6.58
CA SER A 190 -1.32 0.72 -6.22
C SER A 190 -2.16 0.90 -7.46
N ILE A 191 -2.94 -0.12 -7.81
CA ILE A 191 -3.89 -0.12 -8.92
C ILE A 191 -5.26 0.22 -8.34
N SER A 192 -5.68 1.49 -8.48
CA SER A 192 -6.90 1.99 -7.87
C SER A 192 -7.36 3.25 -8.59
N ARG A 193 -8.65 3.36 -8.87
CA ARG A 193 -9.22 4.58 -9.42
C ARG A 193 -8.94 5.79 -8.52
N GLN A 194 -8.83 6.98 -9.09
CA GLN A 194 -8.63 8.22 -8.35
C GLN A 194 -9.81 8.58 -7.42
N SER A 195 -10.98 8.02 -7.67
CA SER A 195 -12.22 8.26 -6.93
C SER A 195 -12.34 7.49 -5.64
N ASN A 196 -11.34 6.70 -5.23
CA ASN A 196 -11.45 5.96 -3.98
C ASN A 196 -11.51 6.88 -2.77
N LEU A 197 -12.34 6.52 -1.80
CA LEU A 197 -12.61 7.32 -0.60
C LEU A 197 -11.38 7.56 0.28
N ALA A 198 -10.35 6.74 0.16
CA ALA A 198 -9.11 6.85 0.94
C ALA A 198 -8.04 7.72 0.25
N GLY A 199 -8.20 8.04 -1.03
CA GLY A 199 -7.26 8.86 -1.78
C GLY A 199 -5.84 8.29 -1.78
N LYS A 200 -4.85 9.16 -1.57
CA LYS A 200 -3.43 8.79 -1.57
C LYS A 200 -2.98 7.94 -0.38
N VAL A 201 -3.81 7.77 0.63
CA VAL A 201 -3.40 7.08 1.88
C VAL A 201 -2.99 5.63 1.61
N ILE A 202 -3.66 4.96 0.69
CA ILE A 202 -3.40 3.53 0.39
C ILE A 202 -2.01 3.26 -0.20
N HIS A 203 -1.34 4.27 -0.77
CA HIS A 203 0.00 4.13 -1.33
C HIS A 203 1.01 5.14 -0.76
N GLY A 204 0.59 6.00 0.15
CA GLY A 204 1.41 7.05 0.74
C GLY A 204 2.51 6.53 1.66
N SER A 205 3.62 7.26 1.70
CA SER A 205 4.74 7.02 2.61
C SER A 205 4.63 7.79 3.94
N SER A 206 3.71 8.77 4.04
CA SER A 206 3.50 9.61 5.23
C SER A 206 4.81 10.21 5.78
N PHE A 207 5.23 9.83 7.00
CA PHE A 207 6.46 10.32 7.63
C PHE A 207 7.73 9.59 7.14
N LEU A 208 7.60 8.49 6.42
CA LEU A 208 8.76 7.87 5.75
C LEU A 208 9.22 8.73 4.57
N PRO A 209 10.48 8.63 4.16
CA PRO A 209 10.95 9.27 2.94
C PRO A 209 10.08 8.93 1.73
N ALA A 210 9.87 9.92 0.86
CA ALA A 210 9.01 9.78 -0.32
C ALA A 210 9.48 8.69 -1.33
N ALA A 211 10.72 8.23 -1.20
CA ALA A 211 11.25 7.10 -1.99
C ALA A 211 10.48 5.78 -1.76
N PHE A 212 9.78 5.66 -0.64
CA PHE A 212 8.98 4.48 -0.28
C PHE A 212 7.51 4.61 -0.66
N GLU A 213 7.10 5.75 -1.25
CA GLU A 213 5.74 5.94 -1.75
C GLU A 213 5.46 5.00 -2.92
N GLY A 214 4.24 4.44 -2.95
CA GLY A 214 3.81 3.57 -4.04
C GLY A 214 3.49 4.36 -5.31
N THR A 215 3.74 3.74 -6.45
CA THR A 215 3.33 4.27 -7.75
C THR A 215 1.84 3.98 -7.95
N SER A 216 1.04 5.02 -8.15
CA SER A 216 -0.39 4.90 -8.41
C SER A 216 -0.67 4.65 -9.89
N ILE A 217 -1.53 3.69 -10.17
CA ILE A 217 -2.10 3.40 -11.50
C ILE A 217 -3.62 3.63 -11.40
N PRO A 218 -4.11 4.82 -11.77
CA PRO A 218 -5.51 5.16 -11.65
C PRO A 218 -6.40 4.56 -12.73
N ASP A 219 -5.84 4.20 -13.87
CA ASP A 219 -6.55 3.56 -15.00
C ASP A 219 -5.75 2.37 -15.51
N VAL A 220 -6.29 1.18 -15.32
CA VAL A 220 -5.65 -0.07 -15.77
C VAL A 220 -5.59 -0.20 -17.29
N LYS A 221 -6.41 0.55 -18.04
CA LYS A 221 -6.38 0.60 -19.52
C LYS A 221 -5.29 1.53 -20.04
N LYS A 222 -4.88 2.50 -19.21
CA LYS A 222 -3.77 3.43 -19.45
C LYS A 222 -2.87 3.48 -18.20
N PRO A 223 -2.21 2.37 -17.86
CA PRO A 223 -1.59 2.19 -16.55
C PRO A 223 -0.48 3.20 -16.25
N ILE A 224 0.18 3.72 -17.26
CA ILE A 224 1.21 4.73 -17.11
C ILE A 224 1.08 5.76 -18.23
N GLU A 225 0.82 7.00 -17.82
CA GLU A 225 0.88 8.14 -18.73
C GLU A 225 2.33 8.34 -19.20
N ASN A 226 2.51 8.63 -20.47
CA ASN A 226 3.82 8.89 -21.08
C ASN A 226 4.83 7.72 -20.97
N LEU A 227 4.35 6.46 -20.99
CA LEU A 227 5.23 5.30 -21.09
C LEU A 227 6.02 5.31 -22.42
N SER A 228 5.44 5.87 -23.49
CA SER A 228 6.14 6.16 -24.75
C SER A 228 7.02 7.39 -24.61
N MET A 229 8.27 7.29 -25.08
CA MET A 229 9.17 8.44 -25.08
C MET A 229 8.78 9.45 -26.18
N PRO A 230 8.40 10.69 -25.83
CA PRO A 230 8.06 11.71 -26.82
C PRO A 230 9.28 12.31 -27.52
N VAL A 231 10.49 11.98 -27.06
CA VAL A 231 11.78 12.45 -27.59
C VAL A 231 12.78 11.29 -27.66
N PRO A 232 13.81 11.36 -28.53
CA PRO A 232 14.85 10.34 -28.61
C PRO A 232 15.49 10.05 -27.23
N ARG A 233 15.85 8.78 -27.02
CA ARG A 233 16.44 8.28 -25.76
C ARG A 233 17.67 9.07 -25.31
N GLU A 234 18.49 9.45 -26.26
CA GLU A 234 19.74 10.21 -26.02
C GLU A 234 19.46 11.60 -25.44
N ILE A 235 18.41 12.27 -25.96
CA ILE A 235 17.95 13.57 -25.44
C ILE A 235 17.42 13.40 -24.02
N GLN A 236 16.63 12.36 -23.77
CA GLN A 236 16.08 12.09 -22.45
C GLN A 236 17.22 11.79 -21.43
N ALA A 237 18.20 10.99 -21.83
CA ALA A 237 19.37 10.70 -21.00
C ALA A 237 20.18 11.98 -20.65
N THR A 238 20.35 12.85 -21.64
CA THR A 238 21.03 14.16 -21.45
C THR A 238 20.26 15.05 -20.48
N ARG A 239 18.92 15.12 -20.62
CA ARG A 239 18.06 15.86 -19.67
C ARG A 239 18.19 15.32 -18.25
N LEU A 240 18.16 13.99 -18.07
CA LEU A 240 18.32 13.35 -16.78
C LEU A 240 19.71 13.65 -16.17
N ALA A 241 20.78 13.62 -16.97
CA ALA A 241 22.11 13.98 -16.51
C ALA A 241 22.19 15.46 -16.05
N ALA A 242 21.53 16.38 -16.76
CA ALA A 242 21.44 17.77 -16.36
C ALA A 242 20.70 17.96 -15.04
N ILE A 243 19.55 17.26 -14.86
CA ILE A 243 18.80 17.29 -13.61
C ILE A 243 19.65 16.76 -12.45
N ARG A 244 20.41 15.67 -12.64
CA ARG A 244 21.33 15.14 -11.62
C ARG A 244 22.41 16.17 -11.21
N ARG A 245 22.99 16.89 -12.18
CA ARG A 245 23.99 17.94 -11.91
C ARG A 245 23.38 19.08 -11.09
N LEU A 246 22.20 19.57 -11.48
CA LEU A 246 21.49 20.61 -10.74
C LEU A 246 21.15 20.16 -9.32
N ALA A 247 20.66 18.94 -9.15
CA ALA A 247 20.36 18.38 -7.84
C ALA A 247 21.60 18.26 -6.96
N ALA A 248 22.74 17.89 -7.53
CA ALA A 248 24.02 17.84 -6.79
C ALA A 248 24.45 19.21 -6.26
N VAL A 249 24.21 20.30 -7.02
CA VAL A 249 24.46 21.68 -6.57
C VAL A 249 23.50 22.07 -5.42
N TYR A 250 22.23 21.72 -5.54
CA TYR A 250 21.21 21.99 -4.52
C TYR A 250 21.50 21.24 -3.20
N ARG A 251 21.94 19.97 -3.26
CA ARG A 251 22.32 19.16 -2.09
C ARG A 251 23.40 19.79 -1.23
N ARG A 252 24.37 20.48 -1.82
CA ARG A 252 25.42 21.19 -1.06
C ARG A 252 24.88 22.27 -0.13
N ARG A 253 23.64 22.74 -0.39
CA ARG A 253 22.96 23.78 0.39
C ARG A 253 21.88 23.25 1.31
N ARG A 254 21.41 22.01 1.11
CA ARG A 254 20.28 21.37 1.81
C ARG A 254 20.52 19.87 1.92
N GLU A 255 21.34 19.48 2.90
CA GLU A 255 21.79 18.08 3.07
C GLU A 255 20.67 17.09 3.41
N ASP A 256 19.50 17.55 3.89
CA ASP A 256 18.40 16.70 4.40
C ASP A 256 17.11 16.75 3.55
N ASP A 257 17.17 17.17 2.28
CA ASP A 257 15.96 17.22 1.44
C ASP A 257 15.66 15.86 0.77
N SER A 258 15.08 14.94 1.55
CA SER A 258 14.66 13.61 1.07
C SER A 258 13.64 13.67 -0.10
N ARG A 259 12.92 14.79 -0.27
CA ARG A 259 11.97 15.00 -1.37
C ARG A 259 12.68 15.20 -2.70
N LEU A 260 13.83 15.88 -2.71
CA LEU A 260 14.63 16.05 -3.91
C LEU A 260 15.20 14.72 -4.38
N ASP A 261 15.70 13.91 -3.45
CA ASP A 261 16.24 12.59 -3.74
C ASP A 261 15.18 11.63 -4.27
N ALA A 262 13.98 11.64 -3.66
CA ALA A 262 12.83 10.86 -4.13
C ALA A 262 12.39 11.28 -5.54
N ARG A 263 12.37 12.59 -5.84
CA ARG A 263 12.03 13.09 -7.18
C ARG A 263 13.04 12.66 -8.22
N LEU A 264 14.32 12.72 -7.91
CA LEU A 264 15.39 12.22 -8.79
C LEU A 264 15.24 10.72 -9.05
N ALA A 265 15.06 9.94 -7.99
CA ALA A 265 14.83 8.50 -8.10
C ALA A 265 13.59 8.18 -8.95
N ALA A 266 12.51 8.97 -8.82
CA ALA A 266 11.31 8.83 -9.64
C ALA A 266 11.57 9.12 -11.13
N TYR A 267 12.34 10.16 -11.47
CA TYR A 267 12.72 10.42 -12.86
C TYR A 267 13.61 9.32 -13.44
N GLU A 268 14.54 8.80 -12.66
CA GLU A 268 15.41 7.69 -13.07
C GLU A 268 14.61 6.41 -13.29
N LEU A 269 13.67 6.12 -12.39
CA LEU A 269 12.77 4.99 -12.51
C LEU A 269 11.89 5.14 -13.76
N ALA A 270 11.26 6.30 -13.97
CA ALA A 270 10.45 6.56 -15.16
C ALA A 270 11.23 6.33 -16.45
N PHE A 271 12.48 6.80 -16.52
CA PHE A 271 13.35 6.57 -17.68
C PHE A 271 13.65 5.07 -17.90
N ARG A 272 13.94 4.31 -16.81
CA ARG A 272 14.14 2.86 -16.90
C ARG A 272 12.85 2.14 -17.30
N MET A 273 11.70 2.55 -16.78
CA MET A 273 10.39 1.98 -17.15
C MET A 273 10.08 2.17 -18.63
N GLN A 274 10.33 3.36 -19.18
CA GLN A 274 10.14 3.62 -20.63
C GLN A 274 11.01 2.72 -21.52
N THR A 275 12.17 2.31 -21.04
CA THR A 275 13.14 1.54 -21.83
C THR A 275 13.07 0.03 -21.62
N ARG A 276 12.68 -0.44 -20.43
CA ARG A 276 12.80 -1.85 -20.03
C ARG A 276 11.48 -2.51 -19.64
N ALA A 277 10.46 -1.72 -19.33
CA ALA A 277 9.24 -2.25 -18.73
C ALA A 277 7.93 -2.10 -19.51
N PRO A 278 7.87 -1.61 -20.78
CA PRO A 278 6.60 -1.47 -21.51
C PRO A 278 5.82 -2.77 -21.56
N GLU A 279 6.53 -3.90 -21.67
CA GLU A 279 5.94 -5.24 -21.74
C GLU A 279 5.20 -5.65 -20.45
N ALA A 280 5.60 -5.14 -19.29
CA ALA A 280 4.94 -5.48 -18.03
C ALA A 280 3.48 -5.01 -18.00
N PHE A 281 3.20 -3.89 -18.66
CA PHE A 281 1.90 -3.23 -18.68
C PHE A 281 1.03 -3.63 -19.88
N ASP A 282 1.60 -4.32 -20.86
CA ASP A 282 0.88 -4.74 -22.07
C ASP A 282 0.16 -6.08 -21.82
N LEU A 283 -1.12 -6.00 -21.44
CA LEU A 283 -1.96 -7.18 -21.19
C LEU A 283 -2.37 -7.90 -22.48
N SER A 284 -2.21 -7.30 -23.66
CA SER A 284 -2.54 -7.93 -24.94
C SER A 284 -1.58 -9.07 -25.29
N ARG A 285 -0.41 -9.12 -24.66
CA ARG A 285 0.58 -10.18 -24.83
C ARG A 285 0.23 -11.50 -24.12
N GLU A 286 -0.77 -11.48 -23.27
CA GLU A 286 -1.27 -12.71 -22.63
C GLU A 286 -2.05 -13.57 -23.62
N SER A 287 -2.01 -14.88 -23.43
CA SER A 287 -2.80 -15.80 -24.25
C SER A 287 -4.30 -15.52 -24.12
N ARG A 288 -5.07 -15.85 -25.14
CA ARG A 288 -6.53 -15.70 -25.08
C ARG A 288 -7.11 -16.47 -23.90
N THR A 289 -6.63 -17.67 -23.63
CA THR A 289 -7.05 -18.48 -22.47
C THR A 289 -6.80 -17.75 -21.15
N THR A 290 -5.64 -17.09 -21.01
CA THR A 290 -5.36 -16.29 -19.81
C THR A 290 -6.29 -15.10 -19.71
N GLN A 291 -6.52 -14.38 -20.81
CA GLN A 291 -7.44 -13.23 -20.81
C GLN A 291 -8.86 -13.65 -20.43
N ASP A 292 -9.32 -14.77 -20.95
CA ASP A 292 -10.65 -15.32 -20.65
C ASP A 292 -10.75 -15.78 -19.18
N LEU A 293 -9.68 -16.39 -18.63
CA LEU A 293 -9.60 -16.77 -17.21
C LEU A 293 -9.77 -15.58 -16.26
N TYR A 294 -9.21 -14.42 -16.63
CA TYR A 294 -9.36 -13.18 -15.89
C TYR A 294 -10.63 -12.39 -16.28
N GLY A 295 -11.47 -12.92 -17.15
CA GLY A 295 -12.72 -12.29 -17.56
C GLY A 295 -12.57 -11.01 -18.35
N LEU A 296 -11.45 -10.84 -19.08
CA LEU A 296 -11.21 -9.67 -19.92
C LEU A 296 -12.21 -9.63 -21.06
N GLY A 297 -12.75 -8.43 -21.32
CA GLY A 297 -13.77 -8.21 -22.36
C GLY A 297 -15.19 -8.53 -21.93
N GLN A 298 -15.40 -9.07 -20.72
CA GLN A 298 -16.74 -9.30 -20.14
C GLN A 298 -17.17 -8.07 -19.32
N LYS A 299 -18.42 -7.66 -19.47
CA LYS A 299 -18.95 -6.42 -18.89
C LYS A 299 -18.70 -6.28 -17.39
N ASP A 300 -18.89 -7.37 -16.62
CA ASP A 300 -18.88 -7.32 -15.16
C ASP A 300 -17.48 -7.57 -14.58
N THR A 301 -16.56 -8.19 -15.33
CA THR A 301 -15.25 -8.64 -14.82
C THR A 301 -14.06 -7.92 -15.47
N ASP A 302 -14.20 -7.28 -16.64
CA ASP A 302 -13.10 -6.72 -17.43
C ASP A 302 -12.18 -5.82 -16.60
N GLU A 303 -12.75 -4.93 -15.84
CA GLU A 303 -11.95 -3.93 -15.12
C GLU A 303 -11.14 -4.54 -13.99
N TYR A 304 -11.79 -5.32 -13.12
CA TYR A 304 -11.10 -5.95 -12.01
C TYR A 304 -10.18 -7.07 -12.48
N GLY A 305 -10.59 -7.83 -13.47
CA GLY A 305 -9.75 -8.85 -14.09
C GLY A 305 -8.46 -8.27 -14.66
N ARG A 306 -8.52 -7.10 -15.29
CA ARG A 306 -7.30 -6.37 -15.74
C ARG A 306 -6.42 -5.95 -14.58
N GLN A 307 -6.99 -5.48 -13.48
CA GLN A 307 -6.23 -5.13 -12.27
C GLN A 307 -5.51 -6.36 -11.71
N CYS A 308 -6.22 -7.48 -11.57
CA CYS A 308 -5.64 -8.74 -11.08
C CYS A 308 -4.56 -9.30 -12.02
N LEU A 309 -4.81 -9.28 -13.33
CA LEU A 309 -3.84 -9.72 -14.33
C LEU A 309 -2.59 -8.83 -14.34
N LEU A 310 -2.76 -7.50 -14.27
CA LEU A 310 -1.65 -6.57 -14.16
C LEU A 310 -0.87 -6.80 -12.87
N ALA A 311 -1.55 -6.99 -11.74
CA ALA A 311 -0.90 -7.27 -10.45
C ALA A 311 -0.04 -8.53 -10.51
N ARG A 312 -0.55 -9.63 -11.11
CA ARG A 312 0.22 -10.85 -11.35
C ARG A 312 1.48 -10.57 -12.17
N ARG A 313 1.33 -9.90 -13.33
CA ARG A 313 2.46 -9.59 -14.22
C ARG A 313 3.53 -8.74 -13.55
N LEU A 314 3.12 -7.82 -12.69
CA LEU A 314 4.04 -6.97 -11.94
C LEU A 314 4.85 -7.77 -10.90
N VAL A 315 4.21 -8.67 -10.14
CA VAL A 315 4.92 -9.48 -9.14
C VAL A 315 5.82 -10.53 -9.80
N GLU A 316 5.43 -11.11 -10.94
CA GLU A 316 6.26 -12.00 -11.75
C GLU A 316 7.55 -11.32 -12.23
N ARG A 317 7.54 -9.99 -12.32
CA ARG A 317 8.69 -9.15 -12.73
C ARG A 317 9.40 -8.47 -11.57
N GLY A 318 9.13 -8.92 -10.34
CA GLY A 318 9.87 -8.51 -9.15
C GLY A 318 9.33 -7.26 -8.45
N VAL A 319 8.09 -6.82 -8.73
CA VAL A 319 7.41 -5.83 -7.87
C VAL A 319 7.09 -6.50 -6.54
N ARG A 320 7.53 -5.89 -5.45
CA ARG A 320 7.40 -6.51 -4.11
C ARG A 320 5.98 -6.46 -3.56
N PHE A 321 5.29 -5.34 -3.75
CA PHE A 321 3.95 -5.15 -3.20
C PHE A 321 3.03 -4.53 -4.24
N VAL A 322 1.87 -5.14 -4.46
CA VAL A 322 0.83 -4.59 -5.34
C VAL A 322 -0.50 -4.56 -4.59
N VAL A 323 -1.16 -3.41 -4.58
CA VAL A 323 -2.56 -3.28 -4.15
C VAL A 323 -3.43 -3.21 -5.38
N ALA A 324 -4.44 -4.07 -5.48
CA ALA A 324 -5.53 -3.95 -6.43
C ALA A 324 -6.82 -3.65 -5.65
N ASN A 325 -7.42 -2.51 -5.91
CA ASN A 325 -8.58 -2.02 -5.17
C ASN A 325 -9.80 -1.93 -6.08
N VAL A 326 -10.85 -2.63 -5.69
CA VAL A 326 -12.20 -2.46 -6.25
C VAL A 326 -12.92 -1.39 -5.45
N ASP A 327 -12.92 -0.19 -5.83
CA ASP A 327 -13.65 0.91 -5.20
C ASP A 327 -14.77 0.45 -4.20
N ASN A 328 -15.83 1.17 -4.00
CA ASN A 328 -16.90 0.86 -3.04
C ASN A 328 -17.93 -0.17 -3.54
N GLN A 329 -17.55 -1.13 -4.34
CA GLN A 329 -18.51 -2.05 -4.99
C GLN A 329 -19.21 -3.01 -4.01
N TRP A 330 -18.60 -3.26 -2.84
CA TRP A 330 -19.19 -4.09 -1.79
C TRP A 330 -20.10 -3.32 -0.83
N ASP A 331 -20.35 -2.02 -1.08
CA ASP A 331 -21.23 -1.20 -0.26
C ASP A 331 -22.71 -1.42 -0.60
N ALA A 332 -23.34 -2.36 0.07
CA ALA A 332 -24.71 -2.79 -0.17
C ALA A 332 -25.69 -2.13 0.83
N HIS A 333 -25.88 -0.82 0.75
CA HIS A 333 -26.75 -0.07 1.66
C HIS A 333 -28.22 -0.44 1.61
N GLY A 334 -28.74 -0.81 0.45
CA GLY A 334 -30.17 -1.05 0.26
C GLY A 334 -30.56 -2.51 0.40
N ASN A 335 -29.72 -3.40 -0.09
CA ASN A 335 -30.04 -4.82 -0.16
C ASN A 335 -28.77 -5.67 -0.14
N VAL A 336 -28.63 -6.56 0.83
CA VAL A 336 -27.51 -7.49 0.92
C VAL A 336 -27.37 -8.40 -0.32
N ARG A 337 -28.47 -8.62 -1.07
CA ARG A 337 -28.44 -9.36 -2.34
C ARG A 337 -27.67 -8.65 -3.46
N ASP A 338 -27.32 -7.38 -3.29
CA ASP A 338 -26.43 -6.69 -4.23
C ASP A 338 -25.04 -7.33 -4.25
N HIS A 339 -24.66 -8.06 -3.20
CA HIS A 339 -23.45 -8.88 -3.18
C HIS A 339 -23.43 -9.97 -4.26
N GLU A 340 -24.60 -10.46 -4.72
CA GLU A 340 -24.68 -11.41 -5.84
C GLU A 340 -24.06 -10.83 -7.13
N LYS A 341 -24.28 -9.54 -7.37
CA LYS A 341 -23.70 -8.85 -8.53
C LYS A 341 -22.20 -8.64 -8.36
N THR A 342 -21.78 -8.20 -7.18
CA THR A 342 -20.37 -7.90 -6.91
C THR A 342 -19.52 -9.17 -6.87
N SER A 343 -20.04 -10.27 -6.34
CA SER A 343 -19.33 -11.54 -6.26
C SER A 343 -19.04 -12.20 -7.63
N ARG A 344 -19.71 -11.75 -8.69
CA ARG A 344 -19.45 -12.21 -10.07
C ARG A 344 -18.21 -11.57 -10.69
N GLN A 345 -17.69 -10.54 -10.10
CA GLN A 345 -16.48 -9.83 -10.51
C GLN A 345 -15.22 -10.52 -9.98
#